data_a41906a3de48439a6e6f658e3f6024df
#
_entry.id   a41906a3de48439a6e6f658e3f6024df
#
_cell.length_a   1.000
_cell.length_b   1.000
_cell.length_c   1.000
_cell.angle_alpha   90.00
_cell.angle_beta   90.00
_cell.angle_gamma   90.00
#
_symmetry.space_group_name_H-M   'P 1'
#
loop_
_entity.id
_entity.type
_entity.pdbx_description
1 polymer ?
#
loop_
_entity_poly.entity_id
_entity_poly.type
_entity_poly.pdbx_seq_one_letter_code
_entity_poly.pdbx_strand_id
1 'polypeptide(L)'
;YTTLFRSPCMWGFFYDNGKNDLSQNIRQILDRYANLAKQLDDEEQKVLKTILLFQAMSESASDQIDIFLPNENNLNLAFEGTDFESGQAVKCAEKLVREKVIYKKTLKDGSFLYSILTGEMDASEIDKKKAAYEGKTTSSIIKDGQLNDTVEIPYDLNLRFKLEYATCTDFDTIAKKNINDAADDNRHFYVVCCLSKNASESISVTKRIAEMRKKYADSEVIFIDCGRTPLGDDKFEEWVTNMATSTYYAGKDNNQSTQYLRYATSILAEWRSRIKHGQFVLYTKVNTAGEVFNSMEALGDELRTFDKKRFPLALECNYKSAANWWAANSLGTGVECGVKQEIKSTYKSKNARLV
;
A
#
# COMPACT_ATOMS: atom_id res chain seq x y z
N TYR A 1 -8.56 5.14 -48.02
CA TYR A 1 -8.06 6.46 -47.58
C TYR A 1 -7.88 6.58 -46.05
N THR A 2 -8.45 5.70 -45.25
CA THR A 2 -8.40 5.77 -43.76
C THR A 2 -7.18 5.11 -43.13
N THR A 3 -6.39 4.32 -43.84
CA THR A 3 -5.27 3.54 -43.32
C THR A 3 -3.96 4.35 -43.15
N LEU A 4 -3.79 5.43 -43.88
CA LEU A 4 -2.54 6.23 -43.89
C LEU A 4 -2.40 7.17 -42.66
N PHE A 5 -3.48 7.48 -41.97
CA PHE A 5 -3.49 8.40 -40.83
C PHE A 5 -3.64 7.71 -39.46
N ARG A 6 -3.39 6.41 -39.38
CA ARG A 6 -3.46 5.70 -38.10
C ARG A 6 -2.15 5.85 -37.31
N SER A 7 -2.27 6.06 -36.03
CA SER A 7 -1.16 6.36 -35.13
C SER A 7 0.07 5.47 -35.32
N PRO A 8 -0.01 4.13 -35.42
CA PRO A 8 1.15 3.29 -35.62
C PRO A 8 1.89 3.56 -36.95
N CYS A 9 1.15 3.96 -38.01
CA CYS A 9 1.74 4.27 -39.31
C CYS A 9 2.41 5.65 -39.34
N MET A 10 2.00 6.56 -38.48
CA MET A 10 2.59 7.89 -38.37
C MET A 10 3.98 7.90 -37.72
N TRP A 11 4.37 6.81 -37.06
CA TRP A 11 5.69 6.69 -36.46
C TRP A 11 6.83 6.90 -37.47
N GLY A 12 6.74 6.22 -38.61
CA GLY A 12 7.75 6.37 -39.68
C GLY A 12 7.85 7.79 -40.20
N PHE A 13 6.69 8.49 -40.28
CA PHE A 13 6.65 9.88 -40.77
C PHE A 13 7.33 10.83 -39.73
N PHE A 14 6.92 10.79 -38.48
CA PHE A 14 7.38 11.72 -37.45
C PHE A 14 8.77 11.37 -36.92
N TYR A 15 9.05 10.11 -36.68
CA TYR A 15 10.29 9.69 -36.04
C TYR A 15 11.37 9.32 -37.06
N ASP A 16 11.10 8.38 -37.97
CA ASP A 16 12.14 7.88 -38.86
C ASP A 16 12.59 8.92 -39.90
N ASN A 17 11.66 9.76 -40.39
CA ASN A 17 11.95 10.77 -41.41
C ASN A 17 12.01 12.20 -40.87
N GLY A 18 11.25 12.54 -39.83
CA GLY A 18 11.11 13.91 -39.30
C GLY A 18 11.90 14.22 -38.04
N LYS A 19 12.67 13.27 -37.50
CA LYS A 19 13.33 13.38 -36.19
C LYS A 19 14.17 14.64 -36.02
N ASN A 20 14.85 15.09 -37.07
CA ASN A 20 15.77 16.22 -37.00
C ASN A 20 15.04 17.58 -36.88
N ASP A 21 13.78 17.63 -37.29
CA ASP A 21 12.96 18.83 -37.27
C ASP A 21 12.16 18.97 -35.97
N LEU A 22 12.18 17.95 -35.10
CA LEU A 22 11.50 17.94 -33.82
C LEU A 22 12.29 18.70 -32.76
N SER A 23 11.58 19.34 -31.82
CA SER A 23 12.19 19.93 -30.63
C SER A 23 12.92 18.89 -29.79
N GLN A 24 13.91 19.31 -29.00
CA GLN A 24 14.70 18.41 -28.18
C GLN A 24 13.84 17.57 -27.21
N ASN A 25 12.83 18.19 -26.58
CA ASN A 25 11.93 17.49 -25.66
C ASN A 25 11.15 16.37 -26.37
N ILE A 26 10.61 16.66 -27.54
CA ILE A 26 9.84 15.67 -28.32
C ILE A 26 10.75 14.53 -28.76
N ARG A 27 11.97 14.84 -29.23
CA ARG A 27 12.96 13.81 -29.57
C ARG A 27 13.27 12.90 -28.40
N GLN A 28 13.46 13.44 -27.20
CA GLN A 28 13.72 12.66 -25.99
C GLN A 28 12.58 11.68 -25.68
N ILE A 29 11.31 12.08 -25.85
CA ILE A 29 10.17 11.19 -25.68
C ILE A 29 10.23 10.04 -26.69
N LEU A 30 10.39 10.35 -27.97
CA LEU A 30 10.38 9.35 -29.03
C LEU A 30 11.62 8.44 -29.00
N ASP A 31 12.79 8.94 -28.64
CA ASP A 31 14.04 8.17 -28.54
C ASP A 31 13.98 7.09 -27.44
N ARG A 32 13.10 7.22 -26.46
CA ARG A 32 12.84 6.18 -25.45
C ARG A 32 12.37 4.86 -26.07
N TYR A 33 11.69 4.93 -27.21
CA TYR A 33 11.23 3.73 -27.89
C TYR A 33 12.38 2.71 -28.11
N ALA A 34 13.53 3.16 -28.60
CA ALA A 34 14.65 2.27 -28.91
C ALA A 34 15.16 1.45 -27.69
N ASN A 35 15.02 2.00 -26.49
CA ASN A 35 15.40 1.32 -25.25
C ASN A 35 14.28 0.42 -24.71
N LEU A 36 13.04 0.89 -24.77
CA LEU A 36 11.89 0.19 -24.19
C LEU A 36 11.42 -0.98 -25.07
N ALA A 37 11.52 -0.84 -26.40
CA ALA A 37 11.01 -1.82 -27.38
C ALA A 37 11.75 -3.17 -27.39
N LYS A 38 12.96 -3.26 -26.83
CA LYS A 38 13.82 -4.45 -26.92
C LYS A 38 13.22 -5.72 -26.30
N GLN A 39 12.30 -5.58 -25.38
CA GLN A 39 11.71 -6.69 -24.62
C GLN A 39 10.21 -6.85 -24.94
N LEU A 40 9.67 -6.07 -25.87
CA LEU A 40 8.27 -6.01 -26.19
C LEU A 40 7.95 -6.81 -27.48
N ASP A 41 6.78 -7.42 -27.50
CA ASP A 41 6.24 -8.03 -28.71
C ASP A 41 5.75 -6.99 -29.74
N ASP A 42 5.36 -7.42 -30.94
CA ASP A 42 4.96 -6.52 -32.03
C ASP A 42 3.71 -5.70 -31.70
N GLU A 43 2.77 -6.26 -30.96
CA GLU A 43 1.54 -5.56 -30.54
C GLU A 43 1.86 -4.51 -29.49
N GLU A 44 2.66 -4.86 -28.50
CA GLU A 44 3.14 -3.95 -27.45
C GLU A 44 3.96 -2.80 -28.02
N GLN A 45 4.79 -3.08 -29.01
CA GLN A 45 5.56 -2.04 -29.71
C GLN A 45 4.65 -1.06 -30.47
N LYS A 46 3.59 -1.55 -31.13
CA LYS A 46 2.61 -0.69 -31.81
C LYS A 46 1.89 0.22 -30.81
N VAL A 47 1.45 -0.32 -29.68
CA VAL A 47 0.79 0.44 -28.62
C VAL A 47 1.74 1.46 -27.98
N LEU A 48 2.98 1.07 -27.68
CA LEU A 48 4.00 1.97 -27.14
C LEU A 48 4.27 3.14 -28.10
N LYS A 49 4.48 2.88 -29.40
CA LYS A 49 4.66 3.93 -30.43
C LYS A 49 3.50 4.93 -30.43
N THR A 50 2.27 4.44 -30.34
CA THR A 50 1.08 5.29 -30.32
C THR A 50 1.04 6.18 -29.07
N ILE A 51 1.33 5.62 -27.90
CA ILE A 51 1.37 6.38 -26.65
C ILE A 51 2.47 7.46 -26.69
N LEU A 52 3.65 7.12 -27.20
CA LEU A 52 4.76 8.06 -27.35
C LEU A 52 4.42 9.21 -28.31
N LEU A 53 3.77 8.91 -29.44
CA LEU A 53 3.31 9.94 -30.38
C LEU A 53 2.27 10.85 -29.73
N PHE A 54 1.28 10.30 -29.06
CA PHE A 54 0.27 11.09 -28.37
C PHE A 54 0.89 11.98 -27.30
N GLN A 55 1.79 11.44 -26.49
CA GLN A 55 2.51 12.23 -25.48
C GLN A 55 3.31 13.36 -26.14
N ALA A 56 4.06 13.06 -27.19
CA ALA A 56 4.86 14.04 -27.93
C ALA A 56 3.99 15.15 -28.52
N MET A 57 2.86 14.79 -29.13
CA MET A 57 1.91 15.74 -29.72
C MET A 57 1.21 16.59 -28.65
N SER A 58 0.80 15.98 -27.55
CA SER A 58 0.20 16.68 -26.40
C SER A 58 1.16 17.68 -25.75
N GLU A 59 2.46 17.38 -25.70
CA GLU A 59 3.48 18.28 -25.14
C GLU A 59 3.93 19.37 -26.13
N SER A 60 3.73 19.17 -27.45
CA SER A 60 4.06 20.16 -28.47
C SER A 60 2.96 21.18 -28.71
N ALA A 61 1.73 20.87 -28.37
CA ALA A 61 0.59 21.76 -28.55
C ALA A 61 0.55 22.80 -27.43
N SER A 62 0.40 24.09 -27.81
CA SER A 62 0.23 25.18 -26.84
C SER A 62 -1.09 25.11 -26.06
N ASP A 63 -2.11 24.51 -26.68
CA ASP A 63 -3.40 24.23 -26.07
C ASP A 63 -3.61 22.72 -25.94
N GLN A 64 -4.26 22.28 -24.87
CA GLN A 64 -4.59 20.86 -24.65
C GLN A 64 -5.62 20.41 -25.71
N ILE A 65 -5.18 19.65 -26.70
CA ILE A 65 -6.04 19.08 -27.73
C ILE A 65 -6.42 17.68 -27.31
N ASP A 66 -7.67 17.48 -26.93
CA ASP A 66 -8.18 16.24 -26.32
C ASP A 66 -7.90 14.97 -27.16
N ILE A 67 -7.90 15.07 -28.48
CA ILE A 67 -7.65 13.94 -29.38
C ILE A 67 -6.21 13.42 -29.30
N PHE A 68 -5.26 14.21 -28.80
CA PHE A 68 -3.87 13.81 -28.62
C PHE A 68 -3.54 13.35 -27.20
N LEU A 69 -4.52 13.34 -26.31
CA LEU A 69 -4.31 12.82 -24.97
C LEU A 69 -4.17 11.30 -25.01
N PRO A 70 -3.09 10.72 -24.45
CA PRO A 70 -2.89 9.28 -24.43
C PRO A 70 -3.77 8.61 -23.35
N ASN A 71 -5.08 8.67 -23.53
CA ASN A 71 -6.11 8.06 -22.70
C ASN A 71 -6.71 6.80 -23.35
N GLU A 72 -7.54 6.05 -22.63
CA GLU A 72 -8.16 4.82 -23.11
C GLU A 72 -9.00 5.03 -24.37
N ASN A 73 -9.80 6.11 -24.40
CA ASN A 73 -10.70 6.39 -25.54
C ASN A 73 -9.89 6.66 -26.81
N ASN A 74 -8.90 7.52 -26.74
CA ASN A 74 -8.07 7.88 -27.87
C ASN A 74 -7.19 6.71 -28.33
N LEU A 75 -6.75 5.88 -27.39
CA LEU A 75 -6.00 4.68 -27.70
C LEU A 75 -6.89 3.67 -28.47
N ASN A 76 -8.12 3.43 -28.04
CA ASN A 76 -9.07 2.59 -28.75
C ASN A 76 -9.36 3.14 -30.16
N LEU A 77 -9.59 4.45 -30.29
CA LEU A 77 -9.81 5.11 -31.58
C LEU A 77 -8.59 4.97 -32.51
N ALA A 78 -7.38 5.06 -31.99
CA ALA A 78 -6.17 4.92 -32.79
C ALA A 78 -6.01 3.55 -33.45
N PHE A 79 -6.57 2.52 -32.82
CA PHE A 79 -6.50 1.13 -33.28
C PHE A 79 -7.81 0.64 -33.94
N GLU A 80 -8.84 1.47 -34.00
CA GLU A 80 -10.10 1.11 -34.63
C GLU A 80 -9.91 0.73 -36.12
N GLY A 81 -10.39 -0.46 -36.49
CA GLY A 81 -10.26 -1.04 -37.85
C GLY A 81 -8.81 -1.39 -38.23
N THR A 82 -7.92 -1.61 -37.27
CA THR A 82 -6.64 -2.33 -37.43
C THR A 82 -6.84 -3.83 -37.16
N ASP A 83 -5.75 -4.59 -37.10
CA ASP A 83 -5.75 -6.02 -36.71
C ASP A 83 -6.05 -6.23 -35.22
N PHE A 84 -6.15 -5.16 -34.44
CA PHE A 84 -6.49 -5.20 -33.02
C PHE A 84 -7.99 -5.39 -32.81
N GLU A 85 -8.34 -6.31 -31.92
CA GLU A 85 -9.71 -6.44 -31.43
C GLU A 85 -10.11 -5.22 -30.59
N SER A 86 -11.42 -4.97 -30.47
CA SER A 86 -11.92 -3.86 -29.65
C SER A 86 -11.42 -3.98 -28.20
N GLY A 87 -10.76 -2.93 -27.69
CA GLY A 87 -10.18 -2.89 -26.36
C GLY A 87 -8.85 -3.63 -26.18
N GLN A 88 -8.30 -4.29 -27.20
CA GLN A 88 -7.02 -4.98 -27.12
C GLN A 88 -5.87 -4.01 -26.89
N ALA A 89 -5.88 -2.84 -27.54
CA ALA A 89 -4.86 -1.82 -27.33
C ALA A 89 -4.78 -1.33 -25.87
N VAL A 90 -5.94 -1.17 -25.22
CA VAL A 90 -6.00 -0.80 -23.80
C VAL A 90 -5.48 -1.93 -22.91
N LYS A 91 -5.85 -3.20 -23.18
CA LYS A 91 -5.31 -4.35 -22.44
C LYS A 91 -3.79 -4.43 -22.56
N CYS A 92 -3.25 -4.15 -23.73
CA CYS A 92 -1.82 -4.10 -23.99
C CYS A 92 -1.16 -2.95 -23.21
N ALA A 93 -1.76 -1.75 -23.20
CA ALA A 93 -1.27 -0.62 -22.39
C ALA A 93 -1.30 -0.94 -20.89
N GLU A 94 -2.35 -1.60 -20.39
CA GLU A 94 -2.41 -2.06 -18.99
C GLU A 94 -1.32 -3.09 -18.65
N LYS A 95 -0.95 -3.96 -19.60
CA LYS A 95 0.19 -4.85 -19.45
C LYS A 95 1.50 -4.06 -19.34
N LEU A 96 1.72 -3.09 -20.23
CA LEU A 96 2.89 -2.21 -20.19
C LEU A 96 2.98 -1.40 -18.88
N VAL A 97 1.84 -1.00 -18.31
CA VAL A 97 1.80 -0.36 -16.97
C VAL A 97 2.25 -1.34 -15.88
N ARG A 98 1.76 -2.58 -15.90
CA ARG A 98 2.16 -3.61 -14.92
C ARG A 98 3.65 -3.95 -15.01
N GLU A 99 4.18 -3.96 -16.21
CA GLU A 99 5.60 -4.20 -16.49
C GLU A 99 6.49 -2.96 -16.30
N LYS A 100 5.88 -1.83 -15.88
CA LYS A 100 6.56 -0.55 -15.59
C LYS A 100 7.27 0.07 -16.81
N VAL A 101 6.87 -0.29 -18.01
CA VAL A 101 7.32 0.32 -19.27
C VAL A 101 6.73 1.72 -19.43
N ILE A 102 5.45 1.85 -19.09
CA ILE A 102 4.70 3.11 -19.03
C ILE A 102 4.01 3.25 -17.68
N TYR A 103 3.44 4.41 -17.39
CA TYR A 103 2.68 4.65 -16.15
C TYR A 103 1.40 5.43 -16.40
N LYS A 104 0.48 5.43 -15.41
CA LYS A 104 -0.74 6.23 -15.41
C LYS A 104 -0.50 7.55 -14.69
N LYS A 105 -0.58 8.67 -15.43
CA LYS A 105 -0.56 10.02 -14.88
C LYS A 105 -1.99 10.43 -14.55
N THR A 106 -2.34 10.51 -13.27
CA THR A 106 -3.68 10.93 -12.85
C THR A 106 -3.84 12.44 -13.01
N LEU A 107 -4.93 12.88 -13.62
CA LEU A 107 -5.33 14.26 -13.79
C LEU A 107 -6.16 14.74 -12.57
N LYS A 108 -6.39 16.06 -12.50
CA LYS A 108 -7.14 16.68 -11.39
C LYS A 108 -8.60 16.23 -11.29
N ASP A 109 -9.20 15.87 -12.42
CA ASP A 109 -10.58 15.35 -12.54
C ASP A 109 -10.73 13.86 -12.19
N GLY A 110 -9.62 13.19 -11.82
CA GLY A 110 -9.58 11.77 -11.53
C GLY A 110 -9.38 10.87 -12.74
N SER A 111 -9.40 11.40 -13.96
CA SER A 111 -9.02 10.68 -15.18
C SER A 111 -7.50 10.44 -15.22
N PHE A 112 -7.04 9.61 -16.14
CA PHE A 112 -5.60 9.35 -16.27
C PHE A 112 -5.16 9.31 -17.72
N LEU A 113 -3.87 9.55 -17.92
CA LEU A 113 -3.18 9.44 -19.19
C LEU A 113 -2.07 8.39 -19.10
N TYR A 114 -1.87 7.61 -20.15
CA TYR A 114 -0.68 6.79 -20.28
C TYR A 114 0.52 7.68 -20.60
N SER A 115 1.65 7.45 -19.98
CA SER A 115 2.83 8.29 -20.16
C SER A 115 4.11 7.48 -19.94
N ILE A 116 5.21 7.95 -20.54
CA ILE A 116 6.55 7.45 -20.20
C ILE A 116 7.28 8.44 -19.31
N LEU A 117 8.32 7.94 -18.64
CA LEU A 117 9.23 8.77 -17.87
C LEU A 117 10.27 9.38 -18.83
N THR A 118 10.31 10.71 -18.94
CA THR A 118 11.13 11.43 -19.95
C THR A 118 12.54 11.81 -19.49
N GLY A 119 12.87 11.69 -18.20
CA GLY A 119 14.20 12.03 -17.66
C GLY A 119 15.29 11.00 -17.98
N GLU A 120 16.50 11.42 -18.24
CA GLU A 120 17.66 10.54 -18.17
C GLU A 120 17.89 10.13 -16.72
N MET A 121 17.88 8.80 -16.45
CA MET A 121 18.21 8.28 -15.13
C MET A 121 19.73 8.15 -15.01
N ASP A 122 20.31 8.91 -14.10
CA ASP A 122 21.68 8.63 -13.67
C ASP A 122 21.65 7.49 -12.64
N ALA A 123 21.89 6.28 -13.12
CA ALA A 123 21.90 5.09 -12.29
C ALA A 123 22.90 5.20 -11.13
N SER A 124 24.05 5.86 -11.34
CA SER A 124 25.06 6.04 -10.31
C SER A 124 24.58 6.97 -9.19
N GLU A 125 23.82 8.03 -9.52
CA GLU A 125 23.22 8.89 -8.49
C GLU A 125 22.07 8.20 -7.73
N ILE A 126 21.29 7.38 -8.42
CA ILE A 126 20.24 6.58 -7.78
C ILE A 126 20.85 5.56 -6.83
N ASP A 127 21.90 4.86 -7.23
CA ASP A 127 22.58 3.88 -6.38
C ASP A 127 23.18 4.51 -5.12
N LYS A 128 23.71 5.72 -5.20
CA LYS A 128 24.14 6.47 -4.01
C LYS A 128 23.00 6.75 -3.06
N LYS A 129 21.78 6.98 -3.60
CA LYS A 129 20.58 7.23 -2.78
C LYS A 129 19.99 5.94 -2.21
N LYS A 130 20.19 4.77 -2.83
CA LYS A 130 19.74 3.48 -2.29
C LYS A 130 20.29 3.22 -0.91
N ALA A 131 21.54 3.53 -0.65
CA ALA A 131 22.18 3.33 0.65
C ALA A 131 21.40 3.96 1.83
N ALA A 132 20.69 5.08 1.60
CA ALA A 132 19.85 5.73 2.59
C ALA A 132 18.58 4.92 2.95
N TYR A 133 18.15 4.01 2.08
CA TYR A 133 16.95 3.17 2.25
C TYR A 133 17.28 1.72 2.57
N GLU A 134 18.38 1.18 2.09
CA GLU A 134 18.83 -0.19 2.38
C GLU A 134 19.04 -0.44 3.88
N GLY A 135 19.59 0.55 4.58
CA GLY A 135 19.81 0.51 6.02
C GLY A 135 18.56 0.72 6.87
N LYS A 136 17.38 0.98 6.26
CA LYS A 136 16.15 1.17 7.04
C LYS A 136 15.71 -0.12 7.73
N THR A 137 15.43 -0.01 9.02
CA THR A 137 14.88 -1.12 9.80
C THR A 137 13.44 -1.38 9.40
N THR A 138 12.96 -2.61 9.66
CA THR A 138 11.55 -2.97 9.44
C THR A 138 10.61 -2.03 10.21
N SER A 139 10.99 -1.60 11.39
CA SER A 139 10.24 -0.63 12.20
C SER A 139 10.00 0.70 11.47
N SER A 140 11.04 1.27 10.83
CA SER A 140 10.89 2.47 10.01
C SER A 140 9.98 2.25 8.80
N ILE A 141 10.12 1.09 8.13
CA ILE A 141 9.29 0.75 6.95
C ILE A 141 7.81 0.65 7.35
N ILE A 142 7.51 0.02 8.48
CA ILE A 142 6.14 -0.12 9.02
C ILE A 142 5.54 1.26 9.29
N LYS A 143 6.30 2.14 9.93
CA LYS A 143 5.85 3.50 10.25
C LYS A 143 5.64 4.34 8.98
N ASP A 144 6.61 4.34 8.08
CA ASP A 144 6.55 5.10 6.82
C ASP A 144 5.41 4.58 5.92
N GLY A 145 5.16 3.26 5.93
CA GLY A 145 4.11 2.62 5.13
C GLY A 145 2.72 2.61 5.78
N GLN A 146 2.56 3.23 6.96
CA GLN A 146 1.30 3.22 7.72
C GLN A 146 0.75 1.80 7.97
N LEU A 147 1.63 0.86 8.29
CA LEU A 147 1.29 -0.54 8.52
C LEU A 147 0.82 -0.82 9.96
N ASN A 148 0.71 0.22 10.80
CA ASN A 148 0.29 0.11 12.20
C ASN A 148 -1.19 -0.30 12.39
N ASP A 149 -1.98 -0.35 11.31
CA ASP A 149 -3.37 -0.80 11.29
C ASP A 149 -3.55 -2.09 10.47
N THR A 150 -2.45 -2.83 10.25
CA THR A 150 -2.46 -4.08 9.46
C THR A 150 -3.27 -5.17 10.14
N VAL A 151 -3.13 -5.31 11.47
CA VAL A 151 -3.96 -6.19 12.29
C VAL A 151 -5.05 -5.35 12.95
N GLU A 152 -6.30 -5.70 12.71
CA GLU A 152 -7.44 -4.97 13.23
C GLU A 152 -7.99 -5.68 14.47
N ILE A 153 -7.91 -5.01 15.61
CA ILE A 153 -8.69 -5.44 16.78
C ILE A 153 -10.17 -5.15 16.50
N PRO A 154 -11.09 -6.10 16.72
CA PRO A 154 -12.52 -5.85 16.55
C PRO A 154 -12.96 -4.59 17.28
N TYR A 155 -13.79 -3.78 16.63
CA TYR A 155 -14.15 -2.45 17.12
C TYR A 155 -14.77 -2.47 18.54
N ASP A 156 -15.55 -3.50 18.83
CA ASP A 156 -16.18 -3.75 20.13
C ASP A 156 -15.17 -4.04 21.25
N LEU A 157 -13.93 -4.42 20.89
CA LEU A 157 -12.85 -4.72 21.83
C LEU A 157 -11.82 -3.60 21.99
N ASN A 158 -11.83 -2.56 21.14
CA ASN A 158 -10.81 -1.53 21.07
C ASN A 158 -10.45 -0.86 22.40
N LEU A 159 -11.41 -0.74 23.33
CA LEU A 159 -11.16 -0.11 24.64
C LEU A 159 -10.47 -1.04 25.62
N ARG A 160 -10.47 -2.35 25.38
CA ARG A 160 -9.89 -3.36 26.28
C ARG A 160 -8.59 -3.99 25.71
N PHE A 161 -8.27 -3.72 24.46
CA PHE A 161 -7.07 -4.24 23.82
C PHE A 161 -6.14 -3.09 23.45
N LYS A 162 -4.90 -3.17 23.92
CA LYS A 162 -3.82 -2.26 23.54
C LYS A 162 -2.90 -2.98 22.58
N LEU A 163 -2.92 -2.56 21.30
CA LEU A 163 -2.10 -3.14 20.24
C LEU A 163 -0.85 -2.30 20.02
N GLU A 164 0.31 -2.93 20.06
CA GLU A 164 1.59 -2.34 19.69
C GLU A 164 2.29 -3.23 18.65
N TYR A 165 2.94 -2.63 17.66
CA TYR A 165 3.66 -3.35 16.62
C TYR A 165 5.13 -3.48 16.96
N ALA A 166 5.67 -4.68 16.76
CA ALA A 166 7.08 -4.99 16.98
C ALA A 166 7.70 -5.61 15.71
N THR A 167 9.00 -5.46 15.59
CA THR A 167 9.81 -6.02 14.51
C THR A 167 11.00 -6.75 15.10
N CYS A 168 11.76 -7.45 14.28
CA CYS A 168 12.97 -8.13 14.74
C CYS A 168 13.92 -7.19 15.53
N THR A 169 13.96 -5.90 15.18
CA THR A 169 14.89 -4.94 15.78
C THR A 169 14.48 -4.51 17.19
N ASP A 170 13.20 -4.29 17.42
CA ASP A 170 12.66 -3.67 18.65
C ASP A 170 11.80 -4.61 19.50
N PHE A 171 11.63 -5.86 19.07
CA PHE A 171 10.78 -6.85 19.72
C PHE A 171 11.03 -6.97 21.22
N ASP A 172 12.29 -7.13 21.65
CA ASP A 172 12.60 -7.35 23.07
C ASP A 172 12.22 -6.16 23.95
N THR A 173 12.38 -4.95 23.42
CA THR A 173 12.03 -3.71 24.13
C THR A 173 10.51 -3.58 24.24
N ILE A 174 9.80 -3.77 23.14
CA ILE A 174 8.33 -3.66 23.09
C ILE A 174 7.67 -4.77 23.90
N ALA A 175 8.14 -6.00 23.76
CA ALA A 175 7.61 -7.15 24.52
C ALA A 175 7.78 -6.96 26.03
N LYS A 176 8.98 -6.59 26.51
CA LYS A 176 9.23 -6.35 27.95
C LYS A 176 8.39 -5.19 28.49
N LYS A 177 8.27 -4.09 27.74
CA LYS A 177 7.41 -2.97 28.12
C LYS A 177 5.97 -3.44 28.31
N ASN A 178 5.41 -4.13 27.32
CA ASN A 178 4.02 -4.62 27.38
C ASN A 178 3.82 -5.66 28.51
N ILE A 179 4.81 -6.50 28.79
CA ILE A 179 4.77 -7.46 29.91
C ILE A 179 4.72 -6.73 31.25
N ASN A 180 5.54 -5.70 31.43
CA ASN A 180 5.55 -4.90 32.64
C ASN A 180 4.23 -4.12 32.81
N ASP A 181 3.77 -3.47 31.74
CA ASP A 181 2.52 -2.73 31.77
C ASP A 181 1.32 -3.65 32.08
N ALA A 182 1.32 -4.87 31.54
CA ALA A 182 0.26 -5.85 31.77
C ALA A 182 0.26 -6.41 33.20
N ALA A 183 1.39 -6.41 33.90
CA ALA A 183 1.47 -6.90 35.25
C ALA A 183 0.68 -6.04 36.27
N ASP A 184 0.62 -4.73 36.00
CA ASP A 184 -0.06 -3.75 36.86
C ASP A 184 -1.46 -3.34 36.34
N ASP A 185 -1.85 -3.80 35.17
CA ASP A 185 -3.10 -3.40 34.52
C ASP A 185 -4.09 -4.56 34.36
N ASN A 186 -5.08 -4.59 35.24
CA ASN A 186 -6.15 -5.59 35.20
C ASN A 186 -7.32 -5.25 34.25
N ARG A 187 -7.26 -4.10 33.54
CA ARG A 187 -8.36 -3.60 32.71
C ARG A 187 -8.17 -3.85 31.23
N HIS A 188 -6.93 -4.15 30.78
CA HIS A 188 -6.62 -4.28 29.37
C HIS A 188 -5.90 -5.59 29.07
N PHE A 189 -6.06 -6.03 27.84
CA PHE A 189 -5.15 -6.98 27.18
C PHE A 189 -4.08 -6.21 26.41
N TYR A 190 -2.85 -6.64 26.55
CA TYR A 190 -1.73 -6.12 25.79
C TYR A 190 -1.40 -7.08 24.66
N VAL A 191 -1.40 -6.58 23.43
CA VAL A 191 -1.19 -7.35 22.21
C VAL A 191 0.01 -6.80 21.49
N VAL A 192 1.00 -7.64 21.23
CA VAL A 192 2.18 -7.31 20.46
C VAL A 192 2.08 -8.02 19.12
N CYS A 193 1.87 -7.24 18.05
CA CYS A 193 1.82 -7.74 16.68
C CYS A 193 3.21 -7.65 16.05
N CYS A 194 3.73 -8.79 15.58
CA CYS A 194 5.07 -8.90 15.03
C CYS A 194 5.03 -8.98 13.51
N LEU A 195 5.73 -8.05 12.84
CA LEU A 195 5.91 -8.01 11.40
C LEU A 195 7.38 -8.28 11.05
N SER A 196 7.62 -8.99 9.96
CA SER A 196 8.96 -9.38 9.51
C SER A 196 9.19 -8.98 8.07
N LYS A 197 10.35 -8.37 7.78
CA LYS A 197 10.72 -7.94 6.43
C LYS A 197 11.03 -9.14 5.53
N ASN A 198 11.68 -10.16 6.07
CA ASN A 198 12.07 -11.36 5.33
C ASN A 198 11.98 -12.63 6.20
N ALA A 199 12.28 -13.78 5.61
CA ALA A 199 12.22 -15.08 6.29
C ALA A 199 13.19 -15.17 7.48
N SER A 200 14.38 -14.55 7.40
CA SER A 200 15.36 -14.57 8.49
C SER A 200 14.85 -13.81 9.72
N GLU A 201 14.26 -12.63 9.52
CA GLU A 201 13.61 -11.88 10.59
C GLU A 201 12.44 -12.66 11.19
N SER A 202 11.63 -13.32 10.36
CA SER A 202 10.51 -14.15 10.82
C SER A 202 10.96 -15.26 11.75
N ILE A 203 11.98 -16.04 11.36
CA ILE A 203 12.54 -17.10 12.19
C ILE A 203 13.06 -16.54 13.51
N SER A 204 13.76 -15.40 13.46
CA SER A 204 14.29 -14.74 14.66
C SER A 204 13.19 -14.28 15.61
N VAL A 205 12.12 -13.66 15.08
CA VAL A 205 10.98 -13.19 15.88
C VAL A 205 10.24 -14.37 16.53
N THR A 206 9.92 -15.40 15.76
CA THR A 206 9.27 -16.61 16.29
C THR A 206 10.06 -17.23 17.44
N LYS A 207 11.39 -17.34 17.30
CA LYS A 207 12.26 -17.84 18.37
C LYS A 207 12.21 -16.96 19.62
N ARG A 208 12.28 -15.65 19.45
CA ARG A 208 12.21 -14.69 20.57
C ARG A 208 10.85 -14.70 21.27
N ILE A 209 9.74 -14.87 20.53
CA ILE A 209 8.42 -15.05 21.13
C ILE A 209 8.43 -16.28 22.05
N ALA A 210 8.94 -17.42 21.57
CA ALA A 210 9.04 -18.63 22.37
C ALA A 210 9.91 -18.45 23.63
N GLU A 211 11.04 -17.75 23.52
CA GLU A 211 11.90 -17.40 24.64
C GLU A 211 11.19 -16.49 25.66
N MET A 212 10.46 -15.46 25.18
CA MET A 212 9.65 -14.57 26.03
C MET A 212 8.53 -15.34 26.73
N ARG A 213 7.83 -16.23 26.04
CA ARG A 213 6.80 -17.09 26.65
C ARG A 213 7.37 -17.98 27.74
N LYS A 214 8.54 -18.58 27.50
CA LYS A 214 9.20 -19.41 28.49
C LYS A 214 9.66 -18.61 29.71
N LYS A 215 10.20 -17.41 29.49
CA LYS A 215 10.73 -16.57 30.56
C LYS A 215 9.63 -15.91 31.41
N TYR A 216 8.53 -15.54 30.76
CA TYR A 216 7.40 -14.84 31.38
C TYR A 216 6.12 -15.67 31.23
N ALA A 217 6.14 -16.91 31.71
CA ALA A 217 5.07 -17.87 31.54
C ALA A 217 3.70 -17.39 32.05
N ASP A 218 3.69 -16.60 33.11
CA ASP A 218 2.48 -16.07 33.72
C ASP A 218 1.94 -14.79 33.08
N SER A 219 2.67 -14.21 32.15
CA SER A 219 2.25 -12.96 31.48
C SER A 219 1.01 -13.14 30.62
N GLU A 220 0.04 -12.25 30.76
CA GLU A 220 -1.20 -12.20 29.98
C GLU A 220 -1.03 -11.52 28.60
N VAL A 221 0.18 -11.05 28.24
CA VAL A 221 0.45 -10.44 26.94
C VAL A 221 0.19 -11.45 25.81
N ILE A 222 -0.50 -11.03 24.79
CA ILE A 222 -0.78 -11.81 23.57
C ILE A 222 0.24 -11.42 22.51
N PHE A 223 0.90 -12.39 21.86
CA PHE A 223 1.72 -12.14 20.69
C PHE A 223 1.03 -12.67 19.45
N ILE A 224 0.95 -11.82 18.42
CA ILE A 224 0.46 -12.16 17.09
C ILE A 224 1.65 -12.13 16.13
N ASP A 225 2.07 -13.28 15.62
CA ASP A 225 3.17 -13.37 14.66
C ASP A 225 2.62 -13.45 13.24
N CYS A 226 2.85 -12.39 12.47
CA CYS A 226 2.54 -12.28 11.05
C CYS A 226 3.72 -12.68 10.13
N GLY A 227 4.78 -13.26 10.71
CA GLY A 227 6.02 -13.57 9.99
C GLY A 227 5.87 -14.60 8.88
N ARG A 228 4.75 -15.35 8.81
CA ARG A 228 4.46 -16.25 7.68
C ARG A 228 4.20 -15.51 6.36
N THR A 229 3.97 -14.20 6.43
CA THR A 229 3.75 -13.34 5.27
C THR A 229 4.75 -12.17 5.29
N PRO A 230 6.06 -12.43 5.13
CA PRO A 230 7.06 -11.36 5.13
C PRO A 230 6.95 -10.50 3.87
N LEU A 231 7.57 -9.33 3.88
CA LEU A 231 7.65 -8.48 2.68
C LEU A 231 8.35 -9.23 1.53
N GLY A 232 9.47 -9.85 1.81
CA GLY A 232 10.36 -10.50 0.85
C GLY A 232 11.54 -9.61 0.47
N ASP A 233 12.72 -10.22 0.28
CA ASP A 233 13.94 -9.48 -0.03
C ASP A 233 13.84 -8.79 -1.41
N ASP A 234 13.31 -9.46 -2.43
CA ASP A 234 13.10 -8.87 -3.77
C ASP A 234 12.17 -7.66 -3.72
N LYS A 235 11.08 -7.75 -2.95
CA LYS A 235 10.13 -6.64 -2.79
C LYS A 235 10.72 -5.50 -1.95
N PHE A 236 11.57 -5.82 -0.99
CA PHE A 236 12.31 -4.81 -0.25
C PHE A 236 13.30 -4.06 -1.16
N GLU A 237 14.05 -4.77 -2.00
CA GLU A 237 14.96 -4.15 -2.97
C GLU A 237 14.21 -3.29 -3.99
N GLU A 238 13.05 -3.77 -4.47
CA GLU A 238 12.17 -3.01 -5.34
C GLU A 238 11.67 -1.73 -4.66
N TRP A 239 11.27 -1.81 -3.38
CA TRP A 239 10.87 -0.65 -2.59
C TRP A 239 12.02 0.35 -2.42
N VAL A 240 13.23 -0.12 -2.08
CA VAL A 240 14.45 0.71 -1.96
C VAL A 240 14.73 1.44 -3.27
N THR A 241 14.68 0.73 -4.39
CA THR A 241 14.92 1.29 -5.71
C THR A 241 13.92 2.38 -6.06
N ASN A 242 12.63 2.15 -5.82
CA ASN A 242 11.59 3.13 -6.08
C ASN A 242 11.71 4.36 -5.16
N MET A 243 12.04 4.19 -3.88
CA MET A 243 12.26 5.30 -2.94
C MET A 243 13.48 6.14 -3.34
N ALA A 244 14.58 5.49 -3.71
CA ALA A 244 15.80 6.17 -4.17
C ALA A 244 15.54 6.96 -5.45
N THR A 245 14.82 6.37 -6.40
CA THR A 245 14.45 7.01 -7.67
C THR A 245 13.50 8.18 -7.45
N SER A 246 12.51 8.04 -6.58
CA SER A 246 11.65 9.16 -6.17
C SER A 246 12.46 10.33 -5.61
N THR A 247 13.42 10.03 -4.72
CA THR A 247 14.31 11.03 -4.13
C THR A 247 15.26 11.66 -5.16
N TYR A 248 15.69 10.90 -6.16
CA TYR A 248 16.52 11.41 -7.26
C TYR A 248 15.77 12.47 -8.08
N TYR A 249 14.48 12.24 -8.34
CA TYR A 249 13.65 13.18 -9.09
C TYR A 249 13.04 14.30 -8.25
N ALA A 250 13.10 14.23 -6.92
CA ALA A 250 12.60 15.29 -6.06
C ALA A 250 13.29 16.63 -6.36
N GLY A 251 12.52 17.62 -6.78
CA GLY A 251 13.02 18.94 -7.21
C GLY A 251 13.56 19.01 -8.66
N LYS A 252 13.68 17.87 -9.37
CA LYS A 252 14.03 17.83 -10.80
C LYS A 252 12.77 17.61 -11.65
N ASP A 253 11.97 16.62 -11.31
CA ASP A 253 10.68 16.28 -11.93
C ASP A 253 9.71 15.73 -10.88
N ASN A 254 8.83 16.58 -10.42
CA ASN A 254 7.88 16.22 -9.37
C ASN A 254 6.89 15.14 -9.80
N ASN A 255 6.58 15.02 -11.09
CA ASN A 255 5.67 13.98 -11.59
C ASN A 255 6.35 12.60 -11.49
N GLN A 256 7.59 12.49 -11.93
CA GLN A 256 8.37 11.26 -11.80
C GLN A 256 8.61 10.92 -10.33
N SER A 257 9.02 11.88 -9.51
CA SER A 257 9.18 11.68 -8.07
C SER A 257 7.92 11.10 -7.44
N THR A 258 6.76 11.69 -7.71
CA THR A 258 5.46 11.22 -7.19
C THR A 258 5.13 9.82 -7.71
N GLN A 259 5.43 9.51 -8.96
CA GLN A 259 5.13 8.20 -9.52
C GLN A 259 5.96 7.09 -8.88
N TYR A 260 7.27 7.29 -8.70
CA TYR A 260 8.10 6.31 -8.01
C TYR A 260 7.74 6.16 -6.53
N LEU A 261 7.33 7.26 -5.88
CA LEU A 261 6.78 7.19 -4.52
C LEU A 261 5.50 6.34 -4.46
N ARG A 262 4.61 6.46 -5.46
CA ARG A 262 3.42 5.60 -5.57
C ARG A 262 3.79 4.13 -5.75
N TYR A 263 4.80 3.81 -6.57
CA TYR A 263 5.28 2.43 -6.71
C TYR A 263 5.80 1.88 -5.38
N ALA A 264 6.61 2.64 -4.65
CA ALA A 264 7.08 2.24 -3.33
C ALA A 264 5.92 2.03 -2.35
N THR A 265 4.94 2.95 -2.33
CA THR A 265 3.76 2.86 -1.47
C THR A 265 2.89 1.65 -1.83
N SER A 266 2.74 1.33 -3.13
CA SER A 266 1.95 0.17 -3.56
C SER A 266 2.55 -1.16 -3.10
N ILE A 267 3.88 -1.27 -3.03
CA ILE A 267 4.55 -2.47 -2.51
C ILE A 267 4.18 -2.71 -1.04
N LEU A 268 4.17 -1.66 -0.23
CA LEU A 268 3.80 -1.77 1.18
C LEU A 268 2.29 -2.00 1.37
N ALA A 269 1.46 -1.40 0.53
CA ALA A 269 0.02 -1.65 0.53
C ALA A 269 -0.32 -3.11 0.13
N GLU A 270 0.38 -3.67 -0.85
CA GLU A 270 0.27 -5.08 -1.22
C GLU A 270 0.71 -6.00 -0.09
N TRP A 271 1.82 -5.69 0.57
CA TRP A 271 2.28 -6.45 1.74
C TRP A 271 1.24 -6.43 2.87
N ARG A 272 0.70 -5.25 3.20
CA ARG A 272 -0.40 -5.10 4.16
C ARG A 272 -1.61 -5.96 3.79
N SER A 273 -2.02 -5.94 2.51
CA SER A 273 -3.12 -6.77 2.02
C SER A 273 -2.82 -8.26 2.17
N ARG A 274 -1.60 -8.70 1.83
CA ARG A 274 -1.18 -10.10 2.00
C ARG A 274 -1.18 -10.52 3.47
N ILE A 275 -0.79 -9.66 4.39
CA ILE A 275 -0.84 -9.95 5.82
C ILE A 275 -2.30 -10.09 6.27
N LYS A 276 -3.19 -9.18 5.89
CA LYS A 276 -4.62 -9.22 6.26
C LYS A 276 -5.33 -10.50 5.81
N HIS A 277 -4.94 -11.06 4.68
CA HIS A 277 -5.49 -12.30 4.12
C HIS A 277 -4.59 -13.53 4.36
N GLY A 278 -3.54 -13.37 5.13
CA GLY A 278 -2.55 -14.40 5.39
C GLY A 278 -2.84 -15.21 6.64
N GLN A 279 -1.81 -15.96 7.06
CA GLN A 279 -1.84 -16.75 8.28
C GLN A 279 -1.18 -15.98 9.43
N PHE A 280 -1.76 -16.11 10.60
CA PHE A 280 -1.23 -15.55 11.85
C PHE A 280 -0.94 -16.69 12.81
N VAL A 281 0.04 -16.50 13.67
CA VAL A 281 0.27 -17.42 14.80
C VAL A 281 0.04 -16.64 16.09
N LEU A 282 -0.91 -17.10 16.87
CA LEU A 282 -1.28 -16.49 18.15
C LEU A 282 -0.59 -17.25 19.31
N TYR A 283 0.16 -16.53 20.10
CA TYR A 283 0.80 -17.06 21.31
C TYR A 283 0.18 -16.42 22.54
N THR A 284 -0.31 -17.26 23.44
CA THR A 284 -0.95 -16.83 24.68
C THR A 284 -0.31 -17.53 25.88
N LYS A 285 -0.71 -17.15 27.11
CA LYS A 285 -0.30 -17.84 28.33
C LYS A 285 -0.67 -19.34 28.32
N VAL A 286 -1.83 -19.68 27.76
CA VAL A 286 -2.31 -21.07 27.70
C VAL A 286 -1.71 -21.81 26.52
N ASN A 287 -1.59 -21.13 25.38
CA ASN A 287 -1.03 -21.72 24.15
C ASN A 287 0.33 -21.12 23.85
N THR A 288 1.36 -21.64 24.49
CA THR A 288 2.75 -21.16 24.35
C THR A 288 3.43 -21.67 23.08
N ALA A 289 2.92 -22.74 22.49
CA ALA A 289 3.43 -23.31 21.22
C ALA A 289 2.97 -22.52 19.99
N GLY A 290 1.94 -21.70 20.15
CA GLY A 290 1.32 -20.92 19.08
C GLY A 290 0.20 -21.68 18.37
N GLU A 291 -0.86 -20.97 18.04
CA GLU A 291 -2.00 -21.46 17.30
C GLU A 291 -2.14 -20.69 15.98
N VAL A 292 -2.38 -21.42 14.90
CA VAL A 292 -2.45 -20.84 13.54
C VAL A 292 -3.87 -20.43 13.22
N PHE A 293 -4.04 -19.18 12.84
CA PHE A 293 -5.28 -18.61 12.32
C PHE A 293 -5.11 -18.26 10.85
N ASN A 294 -6.15 -18.54 10.05
CA ASN A 294 -6.11 -18.38 8.60
C ASN A 294 -6.90 -17.15 8.12
N SER A 295 -7.48 -16.39 9.02
CA SER A 295 -8.21 -15.16 8.69
C SER A 295 -8.22 -14.18 9.86
N MET A 296 -8.37 -12.90 9.54
CA MET A 296 -8.53 -11.84 10.53
C MET A 296 -9.83 -11.99 11.34
N GLU A 297 -10.87 -12.55 10.72
CA GLU A 297 -12.14 -12.82 11.38
C GLU A 297 -12.00 -13.88 12.47
N ALA A 298 -11.35 -15.01 12.16
CA ALA A 298 -11.09 -16.08 13.13
C ALA A 298 -10.22 -15.58 14.30
N LEU A 299 -9.21 -14.74 14.03
CA LEU A 299 -8.43 -14.08 15.06
C LEU A 299 -9.32 -13.18 15.93
N GLY A 300 -10.20 -12.40 15.32
CA GLY A 300 -11.13 -11.53 16.04
C GLY A 300 -12.07 -12.30 16.97
N ASP A 301 -12.57 -13.45 16.54
CA ASP A 301 -13.44 -14.32 17.36
C ASP A 301 -12.70 -14.90 18.55
N GLU A 302 -11.43 -15.29 18.37
CA GLU A 302 -10.60 -15.76 19.48
C GLU A 302 -10.34 -14.64 20.50
N LEU A 303 -10.03 -13.42 20.02
CA LEU A 303 -9.89 -12.26 20.91
C LEU A 303 -11.18 -11.97 21.69
N ARG A 304 -12.36 -12.13 21.09
CA ARG A 304 -13.65 -12.03 21.79
C ARG A 304 -13.82 -13.12 22.85
N THR A 305 -13.32 -14.32 22.56
CA THR A 305 -13.35 -15.42 23.53
C THR A 305 -12.49 -15.11 24.74
N PHE A 306 -11.29 -14.55 24.56
CA PHE A 306 -10.46 -14.06 25.66
C PHE A 306 -11.15 -12.95 26.46
N ASP A 307 -11.73 -11.97 25.76
CA ASP A 307 -12.45 -10.87 26.38
C ASP A 307 -13.59 -11.36 27.28
N LYS A 308 -14.45 -12.22 26.76
CA LYS A 308 -15.59 -12.81 27.51
C LYS A 308 -15.12 -13.62 28.71
N LYS A 309 -14.02 -14.36 28.57
CA LYS A 309 -13.45 -15.16 29.66
C LYS A 309 -12.88 -14.30 30.79
N ARG A 310 -12.20 -13.22 30.44
CA ARG A 310 -11.57 -12.33 31.45
C ARG A 310 -12.55 -11.32 32.04
N PHE A 311 -13.46 -10.84 31.21
CA PHE A 311 -14.44 -9.80 31.56
C PHE A 311 -15.89 -10.28 31.35
N PRO A 312 -16.36 -11.32 32.08
CA PRO A 312 -17.66 -11.93 31.82
C PRO A 312 -18.85 -10.98 32.05
N LEU A 313 -18.62 -9.91 32.79
CA LEU A 313 -19.64 -8.89 33.10
C LEU A 313 -19.47 -7.62 32.23
N ALA A 314 -18.51 -7.61 31.30
CA ALA A 314 -18.31 -6.49 30.41
C ALA A 314 -19.54 -6.30 29.51
N LEU A 315 -19.97 -5.06 29.37
CA LEU A 315 -21.07 -4.74 28.49
C LEU A 315 -20.62 -4.89 27.04
N GLU A 316 -21.40 -5.61 26.27
CA GLU A 316 -21.27 -5.62 24.82
C GLU A 316 -21.73 -4.25 24.28
N CYS A 317 -20.81 -3.30 24.17
CA CYS A 317 -21.07 -2.00 23.58
C CYS A 317 -20.70 -2.03 22.10
N ASN A 318 -21.70 -1.94 21.23
CA ASN A 318 -21.44 -1.75 19.81
C ASN A 318 -21.16 -0.26 19.54
N TYR A 319 -19.93 0.18 19.87
CA TYR A 319 -19.48 1.55 19.68
C TYR A 319 -19.58 2.04 18.23
N LYS A 320 -19.41 1.12 17.25
CA LYS A 320 -19.55 1.47 15.84
C LYS A 320 -20.98 1.83 15.48
N SER A 321 -21.95 1.07 15.98
CA SER A 321 -23.38 1.40 15.82
C SER A 321 -23.74 2.69 16.55
N ALA A 322 -23.23 2.90 17.76
CA ALA A 322 -23.46 4.14 18.50
C ALA A 322 -22.84 5.35 17.80
N ALA A 323 -21.61 5.22 17.29
CA ALA A 323 -20.95 6.28 16.54
C ALA A 323 -21.64 6.57 15.20
N ASN A 324 -22.06 5.54 14.49
CA ASN A 324 -22.81 5.69 13.23
C ASN A 324 -24.20 6.30 13.46
N TRP A 325 -24.91 5.86 14.50
CA TRP A 325 -26.19 6.45 14.89
C TRP A 325 -26.03 7.93 15.27
N TRP A 326 -24.96 8.25 16.01
CA TRP A 326 -24.58 9.62 16.36
C TRP A 326 -24.35 10.48 15.12
N ALA A 327 -23.51 10.02 14.19
CA ALA A 327 -23.19 10.73 12.95
C ALA A 327 -24.43 10.95 12.07
N ALA A 328 -25.33 9.95 12.02
CA ALA A 328 -26.58 10.03 11.25
C ALA A 328 -27.63 10.95 11.88
N ASN A 329 -27.59 11.14 13.20
CA ASN A 329 -28.66 11.87 13.95
C ASN A 329 -28.15 13.19 14.58
N SER A 330 -26.93 13.64 14.26
CA SER A 330 -26.42 14.95 14.71
C SER A 330 -27.02 16.09 13.89
N LEU A 331 -28.27 16.43 14.22
CA LEU A 331 -29.04 17.51 13.58
C LEU A 331 -28.82 18.88 14.24
N GLY A 332 -27.72 19.08 14.93
CA GLY A 332 -27.37 20.35 15.57
C GLY A 332 -26.96 20.22 17.04
N THR A 333 -26.41 21.28 17.58
CA THR A 333 -25.80 21.32 18.92
C THR A 333 -26.70 20.89 20.08
N GLY A 334 -28.00 21.11 19.98
CA GLY A 334 -28.95 20.73 21.03
C GLY A 334 -29.20 19.23 21.14
N VAL A 335 -29.37 18.57 20.00
CA VAL A 335 -29.54 17.11 19.92
C VAL A 335 -28.21 16.42 20.28
N GLU A 336 -27.09 16.99 19.84
CA GLU A 336 -25.76 16.50 20.18
C GLU A 336 -25.49 16.49 21.68
N CYS A 337 -25.85 17.54 22.40
CA CYS A 337 -25.74 17.61 23.85
C CYS A 337 -26.63 16.60 24.56
N GLY A 338 -27.86 16.41 24.11
CA GLY A 338 -28.81 15.46 24.70
C GLY A 338 -28.31 14.02 24.61
N VAL A 339 -27.86 13.60 23.42
CA VAL A 339 -27.34 12.25 23.20
C VAL A 339 -26.03 12.02 23.95
N LYS A 340 -25.10 13.00 23.98
CA LYS A 340 -23.87 12.93 24.80
C LYS A 340 -24.20 12.75 26.29
N GLN A 341 -25.20 13.44 26.79
CA GLN A 341 -25.64 13.34 28.19
C GLN A 341 -26.24 11.96 28.47
N GLU A 342 -27.08 11.45 27.57
CA GLU A 342 -27.71 10.14 27.72
C GLU A 342 -26.71 8.99 27.67
N ILE A 343 -25.74 9.02 26.74
CA ILE A 343 -24.64 8.05 26.70
C ILE A 343 -23.80 8.15 27.99
N LYS A 344 -23.43 9.36 28.44
CA LYS A 344 -22.67 9.54 29.67
C LYS A 344 -23.44 9.08 30.92
N SER A 345 -24.73 9.35 30.99
CA SER A 345 -25.57 8.93 32.12
C SER A 345 -25.75 7.42 32.16
N THR A 346 -25.99 6.80 31.00
CA THR A 346 -26.09 5.35 30.86
C THR A 346 -24.78 4.65 31.21
N TYR A 347 -23.66 5.21 30.75
CA TYR A 347 -22.34 4.69 31.07
C TYR A 347 -21.98 4.82 32.56
N LYS A 348 -22.25 5.97 33.16
CA LYS A 348 -22.08 6.21 34.61
C LYS A 348 -22.95 5.31 35.48
N SER A 349 -24.24 5.15 35.11
CA SER A 349 -25.16 4.31 35.87
C SER A 349 -24.84 2.83 35.84
N LYS A 350 -24.25 2.37 34.72
CA LYS A 350 -23.81 0.97 34.56
C LYS A 350 -22.45 0.71 35.21
N ASN A 351 -21.52 1.66 35.18
CA ASN A 351 -20.24 1.55 35.92
C ASN A 351 -20.45 1.64 37.44
N ALA A 352 -21.41 2.40 37.91
CA ALA A 352 -21.75 2.46 39.33
C ALA A 352 -22.33 1.14 39.90
N ARG A 353 -22.75 0.22 39.01
CA ARG A 353 -23.22 -1.14 39.41
C ARG A 353 -22.09 -2.19 39.31
N LEU A 354 -20.90 -1.84 38.84
CA LEU A 354 -19.75 -2.71 38.68
C LEU A 354 -18.67 -2.48 39.76
N VAL A 355 -18.90 -1.57 40.69
CA VAL A 355 -18.19 -1.37 41.95
C VAL A 355 -19.14 -1.84 43.10
#